data_de2e5368f831892f5c109f64d59d45e4
#
_entry.id   de2e5368f831892f5c109f64d59d45e4
#
_cell.length_a   1.000
_cell.length_b   1.000
_cell.length_c   1.000
_cell.angle_alpha   90.00
_cell.angle_beta   90.00
_cell.angle_gamma   90.00
#
_symmetry.space_group_name_H-M   'P 1'
#
loop_
_entity.id
_entity.type
_entity.pdbx_description
1 polymer ?
#
loop_
_entity_poly.entity_id
_entity_poly.type
_entity_poly.pdbx_seq_one_letter_code
_entity_poly.pdbx_strand_id
1 'polypeptide(L)'
;MNATILQKITTDIAKLEIKAPVKLPAYGSWPETVHQFDEKSINVLKTALAARRPVLLRGDPGTGKSQLAHAAAVVLGRLFVYEVVNAHTEGQDLLWKFDAVSRLAEAQTIKAGDDKKTLLDPKRFISPGVLWWA
;
A
#
# COMPACT_ATOMS: atom_id res chain seq x y z
N MET A 1 -13.40 5.85 22.57
CA MET A 1 -13.30 5.34 21.17
C MET A 1 -14.49 5.88 20.39
N ASN A 2 -14.27 6.48 19.22
CA ASN A 2 -15.32 7.22 18.50
C ASN A 2 -16.34 6.22 17.90
N ALA A 3 -17.65 6.45 18.08
CA ALA A 3 -18.74 5.57 17.57
C ALA A 3 -18.62 5.29 16.07
N THR A 4 -18.20 6.29 15.29
CA THR A 4 -17.97 6.16 13.82
C THR A 4 -16.89 5.14 13.49
N ILE A 5 -15.82 5.07 14.29
CA ILE A 5 -14.72 4.10 14.08
C ILE A 5 -15.22 2.67 14.37
N LEU A 6 -15.97 2.47 15.44
CA LEU A 6 -16.56 1.17 15.77
C LEU A 6 -17.49 0.68 14.67
N GLN A 7 -18.36 1.55 14.17
CA GLN A 7 -19.27 1.22 13.09
C GLN A 7 -18.54 0.83 11.82
N LYS A 8 -17.46 1.54 11.44
CA LYS A 8 -16.63 1.20 10.28
C LYS A 8 -15.95 -0.16 10.46
N ILE A 9 -15.38 -0.44 11.64
CA ILE A 9 -14.73 -1.74 11.92
C ILE A 9 -15.76 -2.87 11.82
N THR A 10 -16.97 -2.72 12.39
CA THR A 10 -18.02 -3.72 12.31
C THR A 10 -18.44 -3.99 10.86
N THR A 11 -18.59 -2.95 10.05
CA THR A 11 -18.91 -3.07 8.62
C THR A 11 -17.80 -3.79 7.86
N ASP A 12 -16.53 -3.46 8.12
CA ASP A 12 -15.39 -4.10 7.48
C ASP A 12 -15.26 -5.59 7.87
N ILE A 13 -15.53 -5.92 9.13
CA ILE A 13 -15.55 -7.32 9.61
C ILE A 13 -16.66 -8.11 8.90
N ALA A 14 -17.84 -7.53 8.71
CA ALA A 14 -18.95 -8.18 8.01
C ALA A 14 -18.62 -8.48 6.53
N LYS A 15 -17.86 -7.63 5.85
CA LYS A 15 -17.39 -7.87 4.47
C LYS A 15 -16.48 -9.10 4.36
N LEU A 16 -15.82 -9.51 5.44
CA LEU A 16 -14.95 -10.69 5.48
C LEU A 16 -15.71 -12.02 5.70
N GLU A 17 -17.02 -12.03 5.61
CA GLU A 17 -17.82 -13.29 5.56
C GLU A 17 -17.84 -13.85 4.14
N ILE A 18 -16.66 -14.23 3.64
CA ILE A 18 -16.43 -14.62 2.26
C ILE A 18 -16.58 -16.13 2.13
N LYS A 19 -17.54 -16.58 1.33
CA LYS A 19 -17.77 -18.00 1.03
C LYS A 19 -17.35 -18.40 -0.38
N ALA A 20 -17.07 -17.44 -1.24
CA ALA A 20 -16.74 -17.67 -2.65
C ALA A 20 -15.35 -17.11 -3.01
N PRO A 21 -14.71 -17.63 -4.07
CA PRO A 21 -13.48 -17.07 -4.59
C PRO A 21 -13.63 -15.59 -4.99
N VAL A 22 -12.64 -14.78 -4.67
CA VAL A 22 -12.62 -13.34 -4.97
C VAL A 22 -11.76 -13.09 -6.21
N LYS A 23 -12.31 -12.45 -7.23
CA LYS A 23 -11.56 -11.99 -8.39
C LYS A 23 -10.70 -10.79 -8.02
N LEU A 24 -9.41 -10.88 -8.33
CA LEU A 24 -8.44 -9.82 -8.11
C LEU A 24 -8.13 -9.18 -9.46
N PRO A 25 -8.38 -7.89 -9.63
CA PRO A 25 -8.03 -7.18 -10.86
C PRO A 25 -6.51 -7.17 -11.05
N ALA A 26 -6.07 -7.00 -12.30
CA ALA A 26 -4.66 -6.75 -12.57
C ALA A 26 -4.18 -5.48 -11.83
N TYR A 27 -2.97 -5.52 -11.26
CA TYR A 27 -2.39 -4.41 -10.53
C TYR A 27 -0.87 -4.32 -10.76
N GLY A 28 -0.42 -3.26 -11.42
CA GLY A 28 0.98 -3.12 -11.83
C GLY A 28 1.41 -4.28 -12.72
N SER A 29 2.44 -5.02 -12.30
CA SER A 29 2.91 -6.24 -13.00
C SER A 29 2.14 -7.51 -12.63
N TRP A 30 1.17 -7.42 -11.73
CA TRP A 30 0.38 -8.57 -11.29
C TRP A 30 -0.79 -8.80 -12.25
N PRO A 31 -0.94 -10.00 -12.81
CA PRO A 31 -2.05 -10.33 -13.68
C PRO A 31 -3.35 -10.45 -12.89
N GLU A 32 -4.48 -10.39 -13.61
CA GLU A 32 -5.77 -10.77 -13.04
C GLU A 32 -5.71 -12.22 -12.54
N THR A 33 -6.23 -12.44 -11.36
CA THR A 33 -6.20 -13.77 -10.70
C THR A 33 -7.40 -13.93 -9.78
N VAL A 34 -7.48 -15.10 -9.13
CA VAL A 34 -8.54 -15.43 -8.18
C VAL A 34 -7.92 -15.85 -6.85
N HIS A 35 -8.46 -15.36 -5.75
CA HIS A 35 -8.04 -15.75 -4.41
C HIS A 35 -9.18 -16.44 -3.67
N GLN A 36 -8.88 -17.60 -3.10
CA GLN A 36 -9.77 -18.32 -2.19
C GLN A 36 -9.29 -18.11 -0.76
N PHE A 37 -10.10 -17.46 0.05
CA PHE A 37 -9.80 -17.32 1.47
C PHE A 37 -10.02 -18.63 2.20
N ASP A 38 -9.11 -18.99 3.08
CA ASP A 38 -9.32 -20.00 4.10
C ASP A 38 -9.90 -19.36 5.38
N GLU A 39 -10.53 -20.18 6.20
CA GLU A 39 -11.16 -19.74 7.45
C GLU A 39 -10.14 -19.12 8.43
N LYS A 40 -8.91 -19.65 8.47
CA LYS A 40 -7.84 -19.16 9.33
C LYS A 40 -7.43 -17.73 8.91
N SER A 41 -7.24 -17.49 7.62
CA SER A 41 -6.91 -16.17 7.08
C SER A 41 -8.02 -15.15 7.35
N ILE A 42 -9.28 -15.55 7.18
CA ILE A 42 -10.44 -14.71 7.51
C ILE A 42 -10.44 -14.32 8.99
N ASN A 43 -10.25 -15.27 9.89
CA ASN A 43 -10.26 -15.03 11.33
C ASN A 43 -9.09 -14.12 11.76
N VAL A 44 -7.90 -14.29 11.18
CA VAL A 44 -6.75 -13.41 11.42
C VAL A 44 -7.04 -11.99 10.97
N LEU A 45 -7.60 -11.81 9.78
CA LEU A 45 -7.96 -10.48 9.27
C LEU A 45 -9.03 -9.80 10.13
N LYS A 46 -10.09 -10.53 10.53
CA LYS A 46 -11.13 -10.01 11.44
C LYS A 46 -10.53 -9.57 12.77
N THR A 47 -9.67 -10.40 13.36
CA THR A 47 -9.00 -10.07 14.63
C THR A 47 -8.10 -8.85 14.51
N ALA A 48 -7.31 -8.76 13.45
CA ALA A 48 -6.43 -7.64 13.19
C ALA A 48 -7.20 -6.32 13.02
N LEU A 49 -8.31 -6.34 12.28
CA LEU A 49 -9.18 -5.18 12.11
C LEU A 49 -9.81 -4.75 13.44
N ALA A 50 -10.34 -5.70 14.21
CA ALA A 50 -10.94 -5.42 15.53
C ALA A 50 -9.91 -4.85 16.51
N ALA A 51 -8.71 -5.42 16.54
CA ALA A 51 -7.62 -4.99 17.40
C ALA A 51 -6.88 -3.74 16.87
N ARG A 52 -7.11 -3.33 15.62
CA ARG A 52 -6.36 -2.27 14.94
C ARG A 52 -4.85 -2.54 14.96
N ARG A 53 -4.47 -3.76 14.65
CA ARG A 53 -3.07 -4.20 14.62
C ARG A 53 -2.67 -4.68 13.23
N PRO A 54 -1.39 -4.48 12.84
CA PRO A 54 -0.88 -5.05 11.61
C PRO A 54 -0.83 -6.59 11.68
N VAL A 55 -0.86 -7.22 10.50
CA VAL A 55 -0.73 -8.68 10.36
C VAL A 55 0.66 -8.99 9.82
N LEU A 56 1.35 -9.90 10.49
CA LEU A 56 2.60 -10.48 9.99
C LEU A 56 2.30 -11.87 9.40
N LEU A 57 2.52 -12.02 8.10
CA LEU A 57 2.38 -13.29 7.38
C LEU A 57 3.75 -13.92 7.18
N ARG A 58 3.92 -15.17 7.61
CA ARG A 58 5.11 -15.97 7.39
C ARG A 58 4.74 -17.28 6.69
N GLY A 59 5.64 -17.84 5.92
CA GLY A 59 5.48 -19.11 5.21
C GLY A 59 6.36 -19.16 3.96
N ASP A 60 6.34 -20.29 3.29
CA ASP A 60 7.16 -20.55 2.11
C ASP A 60 6.78 -19.65 0.92
N PRO A 61 7.71 -19.43 -0.02
CA PRO A 61 7.39 -18.74 -1.28
C PRO A 61 6.22 -19.43 -2.00
N GLY A 62 5.39 -18.62 -2.68
CA GLY A 62 4.26 -19.17 -3.46
C GLY A 62 3.00 -19.52 -2.66
N THR A 63 2.98 -19.38 -1.33
CA THR A 63 1.79 -19.70 -0.50
C THR A 63 0.70 -18.61 -0.50
N GLY A 64 0.76 -17.63 -1.40
CA GLY A 64 -0.30 -16.62 -1.56
C GLY A 64 -0.28 -15.47 -0.54
N LYS A 65 0.78 -15.28 0.25
CA LYS A 65 0.84 -14.23 1.27
C LYS A 65 0.55 -12.82 0.75
N SER A 66 1.22 -12.43 -0.32
CA SER A 66 1.01 -11.11 -0.92
C SER A 66 -0.36 -11.01 -1.60
N GLN A 67 -0.84 -12.12 -2.18
CA GLN A 67 -2.15 -12.21 -2.78
C GLN A 67 -3.27 -12.06 -1.73
N LEU A 68 -3.07 -12.58 -0.52
CA LEU A 68 -3.99 -12.39 0.60
C LEU A 68 -4.18 -10.91 0.94
N ALA A 69 -3.10 -10.12 0.96
CA ALA A 69 -3.17 -8.69 1.22
C ALA A 69 -3.94 -7.94 0.12
N HIS A 70 -3.70 -8.28 -1.15
CA HIS A 70 -4.44 -7.73 -2.28
C HIS A 70 -5.93 -8.11 -2.21
N ALA A 71 -6.23 -9.38 -1.94
CA ALA A 71 -7.60 -9.86 -1.80
C ALA A 71 -8.35 -9.17 -0.65
N ALA A 72 -7.69 -8.99 0.50
CA ALA A 72 -8.26 -8.25 1.61
C ALA A 72 -8.57 -6.79 1.25
N ALA A 73 -7.68 -6.11 0.51
CA ALA A 73 -7.91 -4.75 0.06
C ALA A 73 -9.13 -4.67 -0.88
N VAL A 74 -9.26 -5.59 -1.84
CA VAL A 74 -10.41 -5.66 -2.77
C VAL A 74 -11.72 -5.84 -2.00
N VAL A 75 -11.79 -6.80 -1.08
CA VAL A 75 -13.01 -7.09 -0.30
C VAL A 75 -13.40 -5.92 0.60
N LEU A 76 -12.42 -5.29 1.21
CA LEU A 76 -12.65 -4.14 2.10
C LEU A 76 -12.91 -2.84 1.35
N GLY A 77 -12.70 -2.81 0.02
CA GLY A 77 -12.79 -1.60 -0.79
C GLY A 77 -11.73 -0.57 -0.40
N ARG A 78 -10.52 -1.03 -0.12
CA ARG A 78 -9.38 -0.19 0.26
C ARG A 78 -8.34 -0.13 -0.84
N LEU A 79 -7.57 0.94 -0.87
CA LEU A 79 -6.41 1.04 -1.74
C LEU A 79 -5.40 -0.05 -1.36
N PHE A 80 -4.91 -0.76 -2.38
CA PHE A 80 -3.80 -1.69 -2.23
C PHE A 80 -2.51 -0.98 -2.61
N VAL A 81 -1.59 -0.89 -1.68
CA VAL A 81 -0.25 -0.34 -1.91
C VAL A 81 0.76 -1.36 -1.42
N TYR A 82 1.80 -1.63 -2.19
CA TYR A 82 2.83 -2.59 -1.79
C TYR A 82 4.23 -2.04 -2.04
N GLU A 83 5.17 -2.49 -1.25
CA GLU A 83 6.60 -2.22 -1.41
C GLU A 83 7.39 -3.50 -1.17
N VAL A 84 8.40 -3.74 -2.00
CA VAL A 84 9.31 -4.88 -1.83
C VAL A 84 10.55 -4.39 -1.09
N VAL A 85 10.66 -4.80 0.16
CA VAL A 85 11.80 -4.45 1.01
C VAL A 85 12.99 -5.35 0.68
N ASN A 86 14.15 -4.74 0.46
CA ASN A 86 15.42 -5.42 0.21
C ASN A 86 16.52 -4.86 1.13
N ALA A 87 17.75 -5.38 0.99
CA ALA A 87 18.88 -4.99 1.85
C ALA A 87 19.29 -3.49 1.75
N HIS A 88 18.84 -2.79 0.70
CA HIS A 88 19.14 -1.37 0.48
C HIS A 88 17.96 -0.45 0.83
N THR A 89 16.83 -1.02 1.23
CA THR A 89 15.63 -0.23 1.58
C THR A 89 15.86 0.45 2.93
N GLU A 90 15.79 1.76 2.93
CA GLU A 90 15.85 2.56 4.15
C GLU A 90 14.43 2.90 4.65
N GLY A 91 14.30 3.15 5.96
CA GLY A 91 13.01 3.53 6.54
C GLY A 91 12.43 4.80 5.92
N GLN A 92 13.26 5.70 5.43
CA GLN A 92 12.86 6.91 4.73
C GLN A 92 12.17 6.61 3.40
N ASP A 93 12.59 5.58 2.65
CA ASP A 93 12.00 5.18 1.36
C ASP A 93 10.51 4.80 1.49
N LEU A 94 10.14 4.27 2.66
CA LEU A 94 8.74 3.93 2.96
C LEU A 94 7.88 5.17 3.20
N LEU A 95 8.49 6.29 3.60
CA LEU A 95 7.80 7.55 3.86
C LEU A 95 7.77 8.43 2.60
N TRP A 96 8.92 8.65 1.96
CA TRP A 96 9.05 9.47 0.77
C TRP A 96 10.36 9.19 0.03
N LYS A 97 10.37 9.44 -1.27
CA LYS A 97 11.57 9.33 -2.13
C LYS A 97 11.87 10.69 -2.73
N PHE A 98 13.14 11.06 -2.71
CA PHE A 98 13.63 12.32 -3.33
C PHE A 98 14.32 12.01 -4.65
N ASP A 99 13.83 12.61 -5.74
CA ASP A 99 14.42 12.46 -7.07
C ASP A 99 15.49 13.54 -7.31
N ALA A 100 16.69 13.25 -6.81
CA ALA A 100 17.85 14.14 -6.99
C ALA A 100 18.28 14.24 -8.46
N VAL A 101 18.07 13.18 -9.24
CA VAL A 101 18.47 13.13 -10.66
C VAL A 101 17.61 14.07 -11.50
N SER A 102 16.29 13.99 -11.35
CA SER A 102 15.38 14.90 -12.04
C SER A 102 15.60 16.36 -11.62
N ARG A 103 15.87 16.62 -10.34
CA ARG A 103 16.21 17.96 -9.87
C ARG A 103 17.49 18.48 -10.48
N LEU A 104 18.52 17.66 -10.60
CA LEU A 104 19.79 18.04 -11.24
C LEU A 104 19.59 18.30 -12.73
N ALA A 105 18.85 17.46 -13.42
CA ALA A 105 18.55 17.63 -14.84
C ALA A 105 17.79 18.96 -15.08
N GLU A 106 16.77 19.27 -14.26
CA GLU A 106 16.04 20.54 -14.36
C GLU A 106 16.95 21.74 -14.07
N ALA A 107 17.86 21.62 -13.10
CA ALA A 107 18.83 22.69 -12.81
C ALA A 107 19.75 23.03 -14.00
N GLN A 108 20.08 22.04 -14.82
CA GLN A 108 20.91 22.24 -16.02
C GLN A 108 20.15 22.91 -17.18
N THR A 109 18.82 22.84 -17.18
CA THR A 109 18.00 23.46 -18.25
C THR A 109 17.57 24.89 -17.94
N ILE A 110 17.78 25.38 -16.73
CA ILE A 110 17.41 26.74 -16.28
C ILE A 110 18.21 27.80 -17.02
N LYS A 111 17.50 28.74 -17.59
CA LYS A 111 18.10 29.91 -18.32
C LYS A 111 18.23 31.12 -17.40
N ALA A 112 19.04 32.11 -17.86
CA ALA A 112 19.12 33.39 -17.19
C ALA A 112 17.76 34.11 -17.28
N GLY A 113 17.15 34.38 -16.12
CA GLY A 113 15.82 35.01 -16.04
C GLY A 113 14.72 34.09 -15.51
N ASP A 114 14.94 32.77 -15.44
CA ASP A 114 13.98 31.84 -14.88
C ASP A 114 13.92 31.95 -13.35
N ASP A 115 12.75 31.70 -12.78
CA ASP A 115 12.57 31.65 -11.33
C ASP A 115 13.11 30.31 -10.75
N LYS A 116 14.41 30.31 -10.47
CA LYS A 116 15.12 29.15 -9.90
C LYS A 116 14.51 28.67 -8.61
N LYS A 117 13.96 29.52 -7.79
CA LYS A 117 13.40 29.20 -6.48
C LYS A 117 12.16 28.32 -6.64
N THR A 118 11.29 28.63 -7.56
CA THR A 118 10.07 27.86 -7.85
C THR A 118 10.38 26.60 -8.63
N LEU A 119 11.25 26.66 -9.64
CA LEU A 119 11.59 25.52 -10.49
C LEU A 119 12.34 24.43 -9.72
N LEU A 120 13.25 24.80 -8.82
CA LEU A 120 14.06 23.88 -8.02
C LEU A 120 13.51 23.65 -6.60
N ASP A 121 12.24 23.98 -6.33
CA ASP A 121 11.63 23.68 -5.03
C ASP A 121 11.74 22.16 -4.75
N PRO A 122 12.39 21.74 -3.64
CA PRO A 122 12.54 20.34 -3.29
C PRO A 122 11.23 19.55 -3.27
N LYS A 123 10.11 20.20 -2.94
CA LYS A 123 8.78 19.58 -2.90
C LYS A 123 8.33 19.01 -4.24
N ARG A 124 8.79 19.55 -5.35
CA ARG A 124 8.47 19.08 -6.71
C ARG A 124 9.13 17.74 -7.04
N PHE A 125 10.19 17.39 -6.32
CA PHE A 125 11.01 16.21 -6.53
C PHE A 125 10.84 15.18 -5.42
N ILE A 126 9.81 15.34 -4.57
CA ILE A 126 9.45 14.39 -3.53
C ILE A 126 8.22 13.61 -3.99
N SER A 127 8.33 12.28 -4.00
CA SER A 127 7.21 11.37 -4.17
C SER A 127 6.86 10.67 -2.85
N PRO A 128 5.57 10.53 -2.52
CA PRO A 128 5.15 9.85 -1.31
C PRO A 128 5.50 8.37 -1.37
N GLY A 129 6.00 7.81 -0.26
CA GLY A 129 6.21 6.39 -0.08
C GLY A 129 4.93 5.67 0.34
N VAL A 130 5.04 4.34 0.52
CA VAL A 130 3.86 3.49 0.82
C VAL A 130 3.17 3.84 2.14
N LEU A 131 3.92 4.27 3.16
CA LEU A 131 3.36 4.65 4.45
C LEU A 131 2.61 6.00 4.44
N TRP A 132 2.76 6.77 3.38
CA TRP A 132 1.99 8.01 3.20
C TRP A 132 0.49 7.73 2.98
N TRP A 133 0.17 6.56 2.43
CA TRP A 133 -1.18 6.12 2.06
C TRP A 133 -1.84 5.21 3.10
N ALA A 134 -1.14 4.88 4.18
CA ALA A 134 -1.55 3.95 5.23
C ALA A 134 -2.60 4.52 6.22
#